data_2fa959985c2155382305276cfb7a0202
#
_entry.id   2fa959985c2155382305276cfb7a0202
#
_cell.length_a   1.000
_cell.length_b   1.000
_cell.length_c   1.000
_cell.angle_alpha   90.00
_cell.angle_beta   90.00
_cell.angle_gamma   90.00
#
_symmetry.space_group_name_H-M   'P 1'
#
loop_
_entity.id
_entity.type
_entity.pdbx_description
1 polymer ?
#
loop_
_entity_poly.entity_id
_entity_poly.type
_entity_poly.pdbx_seq_one_letter_code
_entity_poly.pdbx_strand_id
1 'polypeptide(L)'
;MEWREYHEFTKHTVEKLRRAQHYLDWANMPNPYRHYEGVPLLDLPADPPAPQISALEVLEGKLGNTFAKDATQNAGAKDSAPKDGGENAGEKNGAAFLSQLMFYSASISATKRAAASTYALRVNPSSGNLHPTEFHFCTRGLVDWPDGLYHYRPSSHMAEQRAIGDFVLKLTDTAAPLAFVLTSIVWREAWKYCDRAYRYCLHDIGHAWQALALAGRALGCESFAIGNFVDDEISARCLLNEDEWPILIITLQGPSIPVASREPAKTVLYRGEANQLSDEKIAYPRIEKIQAATKLLTAMRVLSDSASCAVPLKTNASGGIGLPPQLWTSNGFGDVVRARRSALDFRGGQEFMSLPQLSTILSSTARPLFADFATQRFVQLYLYVHRVDDLAAGAYRYWPEHARLEQIKVGDQLLVAAALSLGQDLAGNSCVTFSMIGNFERATQIYGERGYRYVHFEAGAIGQRMYLAAEALGLRATGIGAFFDDEVHRYLNLAPEQGQVVYHFAVGYPVPDPRLEA
;
A
#
# COMPACT_ATOMS: atom_id res chain seq x y z
N MET A 1 21.76 -8.49 14.10
CA MET A 1 21.25 -9.33 12.98
C MET A 1 21.24 -8.43 11.77
N GLU A 2 21.94 -8.77 10.74
CA GLU A 2 21.90 -8.06 9.47
C GLU A 2 20.67 -8.50 8.65
N TRP A 3 20.24 -7.68 7.69
CA TRP A 3 19.10 -8.02 6.84
C TRP A 3 19.26 -9.37 6.11
N ARG A 4 20.48 -9.74 5.70
CA ARG A 4 20.75 -11.01 5.02
C ARG A 4 20.43 -12.21 5.90
N GLU A 5 20.88 -12.19 7.15
CA GLU A 5 20.62 -13.27 8.11
C GLU A 5 19.12 -13.44 8.34
N TYR A 6 18.39 -12.32 8.52
CA TYR A 6 16.94 -12.35 8.70
C TYR A 6 16.23 -12.85 7.43
N HIS A 7 16.62 -12.36 6.26
CA HIS A 7 16.03 -12.74 4.99
C HIS A 7 16.20 -14.24 4.71
N GLU A 8 17.43 -14.76 4.86
CA GLU A 8 17.73 -16.19 4.70
C GLU A 8 16.96 -17.06 5.71
N PHE A 9 16.90 -16.62 6.97
CA PHE A 9 16.15 -17.35 7.98
C PHE A 9 14.65 -17.44 7.65
N THR A 10 14.07 -16.39 7.09
CA THR A 10 12.62 -16.30 6.81
C THR A 10 12.22 -16.84 5.44
N LYS A 11 13.14 -17.36 4.63
CA LYS A 11 12.83 -18.05 3.37
C LYS A 11 11.99 -19.30 3.62
N HIS A 12 11.00 -19.52 2.77
CA HIS A 12 10.28 -20.79 2.73
C HIS A 12 11.08 -21.83 1.95
N THR A 13 11.27 -22.99 2.55
CA THR A 13 11.83 -24.16 1.92
C THR A 13 10.92 -25.35 2.20
N VAL A 14 10.96 -26.38 1.35
CA VAL A 14 10.18 -27.60 1.55
C VAL A 14 10.47 -28.24 2.91
N GLU A 15 11.74 -28.22 3.34
CA GLU A 15 12.15 -28.78 4.62
C GLU A 15 11.56 -28.00 5.81
N LYS A 16 11.65 -26.65 5.79
CA LYS A 16 11.06 -25.83 6.85
C LYS A 16 9.56 -26.02 6.97
N LEU A 17 8.84 -26.09 5.83
CA LEU A 17 7.38 -26.30 5.84
C LEU A 17 6.99 -27.67 6.38
N ARG A 18 7.74 -28.74 6.05
CA ARG A 18 7.48 -30.08 6.62
C ARG A 18 7.71 -30.15 8.12
N ARG A 19 8.61 -29.33 8.67
CA ARG A 19 8.95 -29.25 10.10
C ARG A 19 8.14 -28.21 10.86
N ALA A 20 7.36 -27.39 10.15
CA ALA A 20 6.57 -26.34 10.79
C ALA A 20 5.51 -26.96 11.71
N GLN A 21 5.52 -26.54 12.98
CA GLN A 21 4.58 -27.00 14.00
C GLN A 21 3.72 -25.83 14.53
N HIS A 22 3.61 -24.76 13.74
CA HIS A 22 2.84 -23.60 14.15
C HIS A 22 1.33 -23.88 14.03
N TYR A 23 0.62 -23.71 15.14
CA TYR A 23 -0.84 -23.77 15.20
C TYR A 23 -1.40 -22.39 15.45
N LEU A 24 -2.49 -22.05 14.76
CA LEU A 24 -3.20 -20.79 14.97
C LEU A 24 -4.05 -20.88 16.24
N ASP A 25 -3.67 -20.14 17.25
CA ASP A 25 -4.48 -19.95 18.45
C ASP A 25 -5.56 -18.91 18.20
N TRP A 26 -6.70 -19.37 17.69
CA TRP A 26 -7.83 -18.51 17.33
C TRP A 26 -8.44 -17.78 18.53
N ALA A 27 -8.34 -18.34 19.72
CA ALA A 27 -8.83 -17.68 20.94
C ALA A 27 -8.00 -16.43 21.28
N ASN A 28 -6.71 -16.43 20.92
CA ASN A 28 -5.78 -15.34 21.13
C ASN A 28 -5.48 -14.55 19.84
N MET A 29 -6.38 -14.60 18.83
CA MET A 29 -6.22 -13.83 17.61
C MET A 29 -6.24 -12.32 17.93
N PRO A 30 -5.19 -11.55 17.54
CA PRO A 30 -5.14 -10.14 17.86
C PRO A 30 -6.29 -9.34 17.22
N ASN A 31 -6.85 -8.40 17.99
CA ASN A 31 -7.86 -7.47 17.50
C ASN A 31 -7.29 -6.64 16.34
N PRO A 32 -7.94 -6.62 15.15
CA PRO A 32 -7.49 -5.83 14.01
C PRO A 32 -7.70 -4.32 14.18
N TYR A 33 -8.31 -3.88 15.28
CA TYR A 33 -8.63 -2.48 15.54
C TYR A 33 -7.88 -1.98 16.77
N ARG A 34 -6.94 -1.06 16.57
CA ARG A 34 -6.40 -0.19 17.61
C ARG A 34 -7.41 0.91 17.88
N HIS A 35 -7.60 1.27 19.15
CA HIS A 35 -8.26 2.49 19.58
C HIS A 35 -7.64 2.98 20.89
N TYR A 36 -7.91 4.25 21.19
CA TYR A 36 -7.39 4.90 22.38
C TYR A 36 -8.55 5.41 23.24
N GLU A 37 -8.61 4.93 24.50
CA GLU A 37 -9.62 5.37 25.47
C GLU A 37 -9.21 6.69 26.13
N GLY A 38 -10.22 7.46 26.56
CA GLY A 38 -9.98 8.72 27.27
C GLY A 38 -9.53 9.90 26.41
N VAL A 39 -9.69 9.82 25.08
CA VAL A 39 -9.40 10.92 24.15
C VAL A 39 -10.68 11.44 23.48
N PRO A 40 -10.72 12.74 23.07
CA PRO A 40 -11.80 13.26 22.26
C PRO A 40 -11.94 12.53 20.94
N LEU A 41 -13.18 12.24 20.54
CA LEU A 41 -13.52 11.65 19.24
C LEU A 41 -14.10 12.74 18.36
N LEU A 42 -13.58 12.88 17.14
CA LEU A 42 -14.09 13.79 16.13
C LEU A 42 -14.71 12.99 15.00
N ASP A 43 -15.95 13.36 14.66
CA ASP A 43 -16.69 12.71 13.59
C ASP A 43 -16.13 13.06 12.21
N LEU A 44 -16.05 12.06 11.35
CA LEU A 44 -15.82 12.20 9.93
C LEU A 44 -17.13 11.87 9.20
N PRO A 45 -17.58 12.69 8.21
CA PRO A 45 -18.79 12.38 7.44
C PRO A 45 -18.76 10.95 6.88
N ALA A 46 -19.85 10.19 7.11
CA ALA A 46 -19.85 8.74 6.87
C ALA A 46 -19.89 8.35 5.37
N ASP A 47 -20.46 9.22 4.53
CA ASP A 47 -20.65 8.97 3.10
C ASP A 47 -20.12 10.17 2.26
N PRO A 48 -18.80 10.32 2.16
CA PRO A 48 -18.23 11.43 1.41
C PRO A 48 -18.37 11.21 -0.11
N PRO A 49 -18.53 12.27 -0.90
CA PRO A 49 -18.69 12.17 -2.35
C PRO A 49 -17.47 11.52 -3.01
N ALA A 50 -17.70 10.78 -4.10
CA ALA A 50 -16.61 10.16 -4.86
C ALA A 50 -15.78 11.21 -5.61
N PRO A 51 -14.44 11.05 -5.68
CA PRO A 51 -13.59 11.87 -6.53
C PRO A 51 -13.99 11.79 -8.00
N GLN A 52 -14.05 12.94 -8.68
CA GLN A 52 -14.51 13.06 -10.08
C GLN A 52 -13.34 12.87 -11.07
N ILE A 53 -12.69 11.71 -11.01
CA ILE A 53 -11.57 11.33 -11.89
C ILE A 53 -11.56 9.80 -12.04
N SER A 54 -11.15 9.29 -13.21
CA SER A 54 -11.04 7.84 -13.40
C SER A 54 -9.82 7.26 -12.68
N ALA A 55 -9.91 5.97 -12.31
CA ALA A 55 -8.82 5.29 -11.61
C ALA A 55 -7.54 5.23 -12.44
N LEU A 56 -7.64 4.99 -13.75
CA LEU A 56 -6.48 4.93 -14.63
C LEU A 56 -5.81 6.31 -14.81
N GLU A 57 -6.57 7.40 -14.83
CA GLU A 57 -5.98 8.74 -14.86
C GLU A 57 -5.18 9.06 -13.60
N VAL A 58 -5.70 8.67 -12.42
CA VAL A 58 -4.96 8.81 -11.15
C VAL A 58 -3.68 7.98 -11.16
N LEU A 59 -3.73 6.73 -11.62
CA LEU A 59 -2.57 5.85 -11.75
C LEU A 59 -1.51 6.39 -12.71
N GLU A 60 -1.94 7.07 -13.78
CA GLU A 60 -1.07 7.73 -14.75
C GLU A 60 -0.43 9.02 -14.21
N GLY A 61 -0.86 9.52 -13.07
CA GLY A 61 -0.29 10.68 -12.41
C GLY A 61 -1.10 11.96 -12.56
N LYS A 62 -2.29 11.92 -13.17
CA LYS A 62 -3.16 13.10 -13.20
C LYS A 62 -3.71 13.42 -11.82
N LEU A 63 -3.79 14.70 -11.52
CA LEU A 63 -4.47 15.21 -10.34
C LEU A 63 -5.96 15.33 -10.61
N GLY A 64 -6.79 14.95 -9.66
CA GLY A 64 -8.22 15.19 -9.69
C GLY A 64 -8.53 16.70 -9.70
N ASN A 65 -9.78 17.03 -10.03
CA ASN A 65 -10.22 18.42 -9.99
C ASN A 65 -10.18 18.93 -8.55
N THR A 66 -9.67 20.15 -8.40
CA THR A 66 -9.64 20.80 -7.09
C THR A 66 -11.07 20.99 -6.56
N PHE A 67 -11.24 20.76 -5.26
CA PHE A 67 -12.46 21.03 -4.49
C PHE A 67 -13.07 22.43 -4.74
N ALA A 68 -12.34 23.31 -5.45
CA ALA A 68 -12.61 24.74 -5.59
C ALA A 68 -13.33 25.16 -6.89
N LYS A 69 -13.56 24.28 -7.89
CA LYS A 69 -14.02 24.73 -9.23
C LYS A 69 -15.53 24.76 -9.48
N ASP A 70 -16.36 24.18 -8.61
CA ASP A 70 -17.80 24.08 -8.93
C ASP A 70 -18.67 25.29 -8.53
N ALA A 71 -18.07 26.36 -7.98
CA ALA A 71 -18.82 27.56 -7.56
C ALA A 71 -18.99 28.63 -8.68
N THR A 72 -18.36 28.49 -9.85
CA THR A 72 -18.31 29.58 -10.85
C THR A 72 -18.97 29.29 -12.20
N GLN A 73 -19.51 28.10 -12.44
CA GLN A 73 -20.14 27.80 -13.75
C GLN A 73 -21.67 27.93 -13.81
N ASN A 74 -22.34 28.26 -12.69
CA ASN A 74 -23.82 28.48 -12.71
C ASN A 74 -24.26 29.92 -12.41
N ALA A 75 -23.44 30.91 -12.71
CA ALA A 75 -23.86 32.32 -12.66
C ALA A 75 -24.50 32.79 -13.97
N GLY A 76 -25.61 32.17 -14.33
CA GLY A 76 -26.31 32.55 -15.58
C GLY A 76 -27.76 32.07 -15.66
N ALA A 77 -28.55 32.19 -14.61
CA ALA A 77 -30.03 32.12 -14.70
C ALA A 77 -30.66 32.90 -13.53
N LYS A 78 -31.57 33.78 -13.91
CA LYS A 78 -32.22 34.80 -13.08
C LYS A 78 -33.20 34.26 -12.05
N ASP A 79 -33.25 34.99 -10.94
CA ASP A 79 -34.40 35.27 -10.06
C ASP A 79 -35.49 34.18 -9.85
N SER A 80 -35.43 33.52 -8.69
CA SER A 80 -36.62 33.28 -7.86
C SER A 80 -36.19 33.00 -6.40
N ALA A 81 -36.88 33.62 -5.44
CA ALA A 81 -36.60 33.61 -4.02
C ALA A 81 -36.59 32.21 -3.37
N PRO A 82 -35.80 31.98 -2.29
CA PRO A 82 -35.67 30.66 -1.66
C PRO A 82 -36.92 30.34 -0.81
N LYS A 83 -37.43 29.13 -0.97
CA LYS A 83 -38.27 28.47 0.02
C LYS A 83 -37.38 27.60 0.92
N ASP A 84 -37.63 27.71 2.21
CA ASP A 84 -36.97 26.97 3.30
C ASP A 84 -36.88 25.45 3.03
N GLY A 85 -35.74 24.85 3.38
CA GLY A 85 -35.52 23.41 3.41
C GLY A 85 -34.42 22.93 2.45
N GLY A 86 -33.28 23.63 2.30
CA GLY A 86 -32.13 23.19 1.50
C GLY A 86 -31.19 22.31 2.34
N GLU A 87 -31.03 21.05 1.92
CA GLU A 87 -29.89 20.22 2.28
C GLU A 87 -28.60 20.99 1.98
N ASN A 88 -27.76 21.16 2.99
CA ASN A 88 -26.48 21.83 2.87
C ASN A 88 -25.63 21.16 1.80
N ALA A 89 -25.40 21.83 0.69
CA ALA A 89 -24.27 21.55 -0.19
C ALA A 89 -23.00 21.61 0.69
N GLY A 90 -22.39 20.45 0.95
CA GLY A 90 -21.41 20.23 2.01
C GLY A 90 -20.35 21.33 2.09
N GLU A 91 -20.29 22.01 3.23
CA GLU A 91 -19.24 22.99 3.53
C GLU A 91 -17.87 22.37 3.32
N LYS A 92 -17.03 23.04 2.55
CA LYS A 92 -15.64 22.64 2.28
C LYS A 92 -14.80 22.90 3.53
N ASN A 93 -14.83 21.99 4.48
CA ASN A 93 -14.08 22.07 5.74
C ASN A 93 -13.10 20.90 5.89
N GLY A 94 -12.26 20.98 6.93
CA GLY A 94 -11.25 19.98 7.21
C GLY A 94 -11.82 18.58 7.45
N ALA A 95 -12.97 18.47 8.14
CA ALA A 95 -13.61 17.19 8.40
C ALA A 95 -14.07 16.49 7.11
N ALA A 96 -14.70 17.21 6.19
CA ALA A 96 -15.15 16.68 4.89
C ALA A 96 -13.97 16.20 4.03
N PHE A 97 -12.88 16.99 3.99
CA PHE A 97 -11.66 16.60 3.27
C PHE A 97 -11.00 15.35 3.88
N LEU A 98 -10.83 15.32 5.20
CA LEU A 98 -10.24 14.18 5.92
C LEU A 98 -11.10 12.92 5.75
N SER A 99 -12.42 13.06 5.87
CA SER A 99 -13.33 11.95 5.63
C SER A 99 -13.14 11.37 4.24
N GLN A 100 -13.20 12.20 3.20
CA GLN A 100 -13.04 11.75 1.80
C GLN A 100 -11.69 11.06 1.59
N LEU A 101 -10.60 11.62 2.11
CA LEU A 101 -9.26 11.04 2.02
C LEU A 101 -9.19 9.66 2.69
N MET A 102 -9.68 9.53 3.93
CA MET A 102 -9.65 8.27 4.69
C MET A 102 -10.63 7.24 4.16
N PHE A 103 -11.81 7.66 3.69
CA PHE A 103 -12.82 6.78 3.12
C PHE A 103 -12.31 6.05 1.88
N TYR A 104 -11.55 6.74 1.01
CA TYR A 104 -11.01 6.18 -0.22
C TYR A 104 -9.58 5.65 -0.09
N SER A 105 -9.01 5.61 1.11
CA SER A 105 -7.67 5.05 1.34
C SER A 105 -7.59 3.96 2.41
N ALA A 106 -8.30 4.08 3.54
CA ALA A 106 -8.08 3.25 4.73
C ALA A 106 -9.34 2.71 5.39
N SER A 107 -10.55 3.19 5.00
CA SER A 107 -11.80 2.78 5.64
C SER A 107 -12.20 1.33 5.32
N ILE A 108 -13.16 0.81 6.07
CA ILE A 108 -13.83 -0.44 5.75
C ILE A 108 -14.60 -0.29 4.44
N SER A 109 -14.35 -1.17 3.49
CA SER A 109 -14.96 -1.13 2.15
C SER A 109 -15.97 -2.25 1.91
N ALA A 110 -15.97 -3.31 2.72
CA ALA A 110 -16.94 -4.39 2.70
C ALA A 110 -16.81 -5.27 3.93
N THR A 111 -17.76 -6.18 4.08
CA THR A 111 -17.71 -7.26 5.06
C THR A 111 -17.72 -8.61 4.37
N LYS A 112 -17.15 -9.59 5.02
CA LYS A 112 -17.04 -10.96 4.55
C LYS A 112 -17.50 -11.90 5.65
N ARG A 113 -18.44 -12.79 5.37
CA ARG A 113 -18.90 -13.79 6.32
C ARG A 113 -18.25 -15.14 6.04
N ALA A 114 -17.62 -15.71 7.06
CA ALA A 114 -17.06 -17.05 7.01
C ALA A 114 -17.52 -17.84 8.24
N ALA A 115 -18.35 -18.85 8.03
CA ALA A 115 -19.01 -19.61 9.11
C ALA A 115 -19.76 -18.68 10.09
N ALA A 116 -19.37 -18.65 11.36
CA ALA A 116 -19.98 -17.83 12.41
C ALA A 116 -19.32 -16.44 12.59
N SER A 117 -18.29 -16.12 11.81
CA SER A 117 -17.50 -14.90 11.97
C SER A 117 -17.68 -13.94 10.80
N THR A 118 -17.74 -12.65 11.09
CA THR A 118 -17.76 -11.57 10.08
C THR A 118 -16.42 -10.83 10.13
N TYR A 119 -15.82 -10.61 8.97
CA TYR A 119 -14.55 -9.93 8.80
C TYR A 119 -14.73 -8.65 7.99
N ALA A 120 -14.20 -7.55 8.49
CA ALA A 120 -14.15 -6.32 7.71
C ALA A 120 -12.97 -6.36 6.72
N LEU A 121 -13.21 -5.84 5.52
CA LEU A 121 -12.19 -5.61 4.50
C LEU A 121 -11.97 -4.10 4.37
N ARG A 122 -10.72 -3.67 4.36
CA ARG A 122 -10.36 -2.26 4.17
C ARG A 122 -10.04 -1.95 2.72
N VAL A 123 -10.05 -0.67 2.36
CA VAL A 123 -9.62 -0.18 1.04
C VAL A 123 -8.18 -0.61 0.75
N ASN A 124 -7.25 -0.40 1.69
CA ASN A 124 -5.90 -0.94 1.58
C ASN A 124 -5.91 -2.45 1.92
N PRO A 125 -5.29 -3.31 1.09
CA PRO A 125 -5.16 -4.72 1.40
C PRO A 125 -4.24 -4.95 2.60
N SER A 126 -4.34 -6.11 3.20
CA SER A 126 -3.43 -6.57 4.22
C SER A 126 -3.21 -8.07 4.13
N SER A 127 -2.02 -8.52 4.44
CA SER A 127 -1.63 -9.92 4.49
C SER A 127 -2.53 -10.67 5.47
N GLY A 128 -3.18 -11.74 5.00
CA GLY A 128 -4.12 -12.51 5.82
C GLY A 128 -5.33 -11.74 6.36
N ASN A 129 -5.56 -10.51 5.95
CA ASN A 129 -6.57 -9.58 6.48
C ASN A 129 -6.37 -9.24 7.98
N LEU A 130 -5.11 -9.18 8.43
CA LEU A 130 -4.74 -8.98 9.84
C LEU A 130 -4.52 -7.51 10.22
N HIS A 131 -4.36 -6.65 9.22
CA HIS A 131 -4.29 -5.19 9.34
C HIS A 131 -3.27 -4.69 10.38
N PRO A 132 -1.96 -5.00 10.24
CA PRO A 132 -0.93 -4.53 11.16
C PRO A 132 -0.70 -3.02 11.08
N THR A 133 -1.11 -2.39 9.97
CA THR A 133 -0.89 -0.96 9.70
C THR A 133 -1.96 -0.10 10.34
N GLU A 134 -1.51 0.89 11.15
CA GLU A 134 -2.35 1.97 11.68
C GLU A 134 -2.01 3.31 11.03
N PHE A 135 -2.98 4.22 11.03
CA PHE A 135 -2.86 5.55 10.43
C PHE A 135 -2.95 6.62 11.53
N HIS A 136 -1.79 7.14 11.93
CA HIS A 136 -1.75 8.38 12.69
C HIS A 136 -1.64 9.55 11.72
N PHE A 137 -2.25 10.68 12.04
CA PHE A 137 -2.13 11.87 11.19
C PHE A 137 -2.07 13.15 12.01
N CYS A 138 -1.43 14.13 11.42
CA CYS A 138 -1.30 15.47 11.99
C CYS A 138 -1.89 16.48 11.02
N THR A 139 -2.56 17.47 11.58
CA THR A 139 -3.20 18.55 10.84
C THR A 139 -2.60 19.89 11.22
N ARG A 140 -2.54 20.82 10.24
CA ARG A 140 -2.07 22.17 10.41
C ARG A 140 -2.88 23.13 9.54
N GLY A 141 -3.60 24.04 10.19
CA GLY A 141 -4.37 25.09 9.52
C GLY A 141 -5.61 24.61 8.76
N LEU A 142 -6.14 23.42 8.99
CA LEU A 142 -7.37 22.98 8.31
C LEU A 142 -8.56 23.82 8.78
N VAL A 143 -9.42 24.24 7.83
CA VAL A 143 -10.66 24.97 8.12
C VAL A 143 -11.57 24.12 9.01
N ASP A 144 -12.07 24.68 10.11
CA ASP A 144 -12.98 24.04 11.07
C ASP A 144 -12.51 22.69 11.63
N TRP A 145 -11.18 22.48 11.66
CA TRP A 145 -10.57 21.32 12.25
C TRP A 145 -9.37 21.71 13.12
N PRO A 146 -9.27 21.27 14.38
CA PRO A 146 -8.17 21.62 15.26
C PRO A 146 -6.81 21.13 14.74
N ASP A 147 -5.76 21.92 14.92
CA ASP A 147 -4.39 21.44 14.71
C ASP A 147 -4.05 20.42 15.79
N GLY A 148 -3.51 19.27 15.37
CA GLY A 148 -3.24 18.24 16.36
C GLY A 148 -2.64 16.96 15.78
N LEU A 149 -2.47 16.00 16.67
CA LEU A 149 -2.13 14.60 16.39
C LEU A 149 -3.36 13.74 16.61
N TYR A 150 -3.66 12.91 15.65
CA TYR A 150 -4.82 12.04 15.61
C TYR A 150 -4.44 10.60 15.28
N HIS A 151 -5.29 9.66 15.71
CA HIS A 151 -5.32 8.29 15.20
C HIS A 151 -6.64 8.06 14.45
N TYR A 152 -6.59 7.44 13.28
CA TYR A 152 -7.78 7.09 12.52
C TYR A 152 -8.38 5.76 13.01
N ARG A 153 -9.64 5.78 13.38
CA ARG A 153 -10.39 4.61 13.84
C ARG A 153 -11.29 4.08 12.72
N PRO A 154 -10.86 3.05 11.96
CA PRO A 154 -11.61 2.58 10.80
C PRO A 154 -12.94 1.91 11.14
N SER A 155 -13.08 1.31 12.34
CA SER A 155 -14.31 0.64 12.78
C SER A 155 -15.51 1.56 12.92
N SER A 156 -15.29 2.86 13.16
CA SER A 156 -16.32 3.89 13.33
C SER A 156 -16.18 5.07 12.38
N HIS A 157 -15.15 5.09 11.52
CA HIS A 157 -14.80 6.21 10.65
C HIS A 157 -14.67 7.53 11.41
N MET A 158 -13.86 7.55 12.47
CA MET A 158 -13.66 8.69 13.36
C MET A 158 -12.17 9.00 13.53
N ALA A 159 -11.87 10.20 14.00
CA ALA A 159 -10.54 10.61 14.42
C ALA A 159 -10.44 10.68 15.95
N GLU A 160 -9.48 9.97 16.52
CA GLU A 160 -9.13 9.99 17.95
C GLU A 160 -8.08 11.08 18.17
N GLN A 161 -8.42 12.18 18.84
CA GLN A 161 -7.51 13.30 19.06
C GLN A 161 -6.53 12.99 20.19
N ARG A 162 -5.28 12.67 19.83
CA ARG A 162 -4.22 12.33 20.78
C ARG A 162 -3.54 13.55 21.39
N ALA A 163 -3.51 14.67 20.64
CA ALA A 163 -2.97 15.95 21.11
C ALA A 163 -3.49 17.11 20.27
N ILE A 164 -3.43 18.31 20.84
CA ILE A 164 -3.60 19.62 20.17
C ILE A 164 -2.22 20.25 19.98
N GLY A 165 -2.01 20.97 18.88
CA GLY A 165 -0.80 21.73 18.56
C GLY A 165 -0.23 21.39 17.19
N ASP A 166 0.82 22.10 16.77
CA ASP A 166 1.50 21.87 15.49
C ASP A 166 2.45 20.66 15.59
N PHE A 167 1.93 19.49 15.20
CA PHE A 167 2.71 18.24 15.11
C PHE A 167 3.27 18.01 13.71
N VAL A 168 2.73 18.61 12.67
CA VAL A 168 3.24 18.47 11.31
C VAL A 168 4.69 18.94 11.23
N LEU A 169 4.95 20.17 11.68
CA LEU A 169 6.30 20.73 11.67
C LEU A 169 7.26 19.94 12.56
N LYS A 170 6.79 19.44 13.72
CA LYS A 170 7.60 18.60 14.62
C LYS A 170 8.02 17.26 14.00
N LEU A 171 7.21 16.70 13.09
CA LEU A 171 7.45 15.37 12.50
C LEU A 171 8.21 15.43 11.18
N THR A 172 8.05 16.51 10.41
CA THR A 172 8.46 16.54 9.00
C THR A 172 9.40 17.67 8.62
N ASP A 173 9.61 18.64 9.52
CA ASP A 173 10.33 19.90 9.25
C ASP A 173 9.77 20.68 8.03
N THR A 174 8.52 20.40 7.64
CA THR A 174 7.82 21.06 6.52
C THR A 174 6.57 21.76 6.99
N ALA A 175 6.11 22.74 6.20
CA ALA A 175 4.88 23.47 6.44
C ALA A 175 3.64 22.85 5.75
N ALA A 176 3.69 21.55 5.43
CA ALA A 176 2.55 20.85 4.84
C ALA A 176 1.30 20.95 5.74
N PRO A 177 0.09 21.03 5.19
CA PRO A 177 -1.14 21.05 5.99
C PRO A 177 -1.47 19.71 6.63
N LEU A 178 -0.94 18.61 6.08
CA LEU A 178 -1.18 17.25 6.56
C LEU A 178 0.10 16.42 6.54
N ALA A 179 0.29 15.63 7.60
CA ALA A 179 1.28 14.57 7.64
C ALA A 179 0.65 13.31 8.24
N PHE A 180 0.92 12.17 7.63
CA PHE A 180 0.52 10.86 8.13
C PHE A 180 1.76 10.11 8.62
N VAL A 181 1.62 9.36 9.71
CA VAL A 181 2.60 8.39 10.17
C VAL A 181 1.95 7.01 10.07
N LEU A 182 2.38 6.22 9.11
CA LEU A 182 1.99 4.82 9.02
C LEU A 182 2.84 4.04 10.02
N THR A 183 2.16 3.36 10.93
CA THR A 183 2.79 2.52 11.95
C THR A 183 2.47 1.05 11.71
N SER A 184 3.19 0.16 12.38
CA SER A 184 2.91 -1.27 12.32
C SER A 184 2.88 -1.90 13.70
N ILE A 185 1.80 -2.66 13.97
CA ILE A 185 1.65 -3.54 15.12
C ILE A 185 1.95 -4.96 14.64
N VAL A 186 3.23 -5.32 14.67
CA VAL A 186 3.73 -6.54 14.03
C VAL A 186 3.16 -7.82 14.63
N TRP A 187 2.73 -7.80 15.90
CA TRP A 187 2.09 -8.93 16.55
C TRP A 187 0.88 -9.46 15.79
N ARG A 188 0.09 -8.60 15.15
CA ARG A 188 -1.07 -9.03 14.34
C ARG A 188 -0.67 -9.98 13.23
N GLU A 189 0.43 -9.72 12.54
CA GLU A 189 0.98 -10.59 11.50
C GLU A 189 1.76 -11.77 12.06
N ALA A 190 2.54 -11.54 13.13
CA ALA A 190 3.40 -12.56 13.74
C ALA A 190 2.58 -13.69 14.38
N TRP A 191 1.37 -13.41 14.86
CA TRP A 191 0.41 -14.40 15.34
C TRP A 191 0.18 -15.52 14.29
N LYS A 192 0.16 -15.17 13.00
CA LYS A 192 -0.09 -16.12 11.91
C LYS A 192 1.19 -16.54 11.17
N TYR A 193 2.11 -15.61 10.94
CA TYR A 193 3.24 -15.80 10.03
C TYR A 193 4.59 -15.89 10.71
N CYS A 194 4.60 -15.93 12.03
CA CYS A 194 5.81 -16.08 12.86
C CYS A 194 6.90 -15.07 12.46
N ASP A 195 8.16 -15.48 12.42
CA ASP A 195 9.29 -14.62 12.08
C ASP A 195 9.20 -13.97 10.68
N ARG A 196 8.45 -14.55 9.72
CA ARG A 196 8.30 -13.96 8.38
C ARG A 196 7.38 -12.72 8.36
N ALA A 197 6.61 -12.49 9.41
CA ALA A 197 5.61 -11.42 9.52
C ALA A 197 6.16 -10.03 9.23
N TYR A 198 7.41 -9.71 9.61
CA TYR A 198 7.99 -8.39 9.35
C TYR A 198 8.05 -8.05 7.87
N ARG A 199 8.34 -9.03 6.98
CA ARG A 199 8.30 -8.83 5.53
C ARG A 199 6.89 -8.43 5.05
N TYR A 200 5.86 -9.06 5.61
CA TYR A 200 4.46 -8.78 5.26
C TYR A 200 4.00 -7.42 5.77
N CYS A 201 4.35 -7.08 7.01
CA CYS A 201 4.09 -5.74 7.53
C CYS A 201 4.66 -4.63 6.65
N LEU A 202 5.88 -4.83 6.11
CA LEU A 202 6.51 -3.85 5.21
C LEU A 202 5.81 -3.76 3.85
N HIS A 203 5.28 -4.88 3.31
CA HIS A 203 4.43 -4.85 2.10
C HIS A 203 3.13 -4.11 2.37
N ASP A 204 2.47 -4.39 3.50
CA ASP A 204 1.22 -3.74 3.90
C ASP A 204 1.39 -2.22 4.03
N ILE A 205 2.53 -1.75 4.57
CA ILE A 205 2.90 -0.33 4.57
C ILE A 205 3.01 0.24 3.14
N GLY A 206 3.63 -0.49 2.21
CA GLY A 206 3.73 -0.08 0.81
C GLY A 206 2.35 0.06 0.14
N HIS A 207 1.46 -0.90 0.41
CA HIS A 207 0.05 -0.85 -0.04
C HIS A 207 -0.69 0.35 0.57
N ALA A 208 -0.60 0.55 1.89
CA ALA A 208 -1.24 1.64 2.60
C ALA A 208 -0.73 3.02 2.14
N TRP A 209 0.59 3.15 1.94
CA TRP A 209 1.20 4.35 1.37
C TRP A 209 0.59 4.72 0.03
N GLN A 210 0.56 3.76 -0.92
CA GLN A 210 0.01 4.06 -2.25
C GLN A 210 -1.51 4.24 -2.23
N ALA A 211 -2.25 3.57 -1.36
CA ALA A 211 -3.67 3.82 -1.19
C ALA A 211 -3.92 5.28 -0.76
N LEU A 212 -3.17 5.78 0.22
CA LEU A 212 -3.26 7.17 0.70
C LEU A 212 -2.79 8.17 -0.37
N ALA A 213 -1.65 7.91 -1.02
CA ALA A 213 -1.09 8.80 -2.03
C ALA A 213 -2.01 8.94 -3.26
N LEU A 214 -2.61 7.84 -3.73
CA LEU A 214 -3.52 7.85 -4.87
C LEU A 214 -4.88 8.48 -4.51
N ALA A 215 -5.40 8.27 -3.28
CA ALA A 215 -6.58 8.98 -2.80
C ALA A 215 -6.34 10.49 -2.71
N GLY A 216 -5.20 10.91 -2.15
CA GLY A 216 -4.79 12.33 -2.15
C GLY A 216 -4.71 12.90 -3.57
N ARG A 217 -4.13 12.15 -4.52
CA ARG A 217 -4.04 12.56 -5.93
C ARG A 217 -5.40 12.70 -6.58
N ALA A 218 -6.32 11.77 -6.31
CA ALA A 218 -7.69 11.84 -6.80
C ALA A 218 -8.44 13.07 -6.26
N LEU A 219 -8.03 13.58 -5.10
CA LEU A 219 -8.52 14.81 -4.47
C LEU A 219 -7.71 16.07 -4.86
N GLY A 220 -6.82 15.98 -5.84
CA GLY A 220 -6.02 17.12 -6.30
C GLY A 220 -4.83 17.48 -5.41
N CYS A 221 -4.31 16.53 -4.64
CA CYS A 221 -3.16 16.71 -3.75
C CYS A 221 -1.94 15.95 -4.24
N GLU A 222 -0.77 16.48 -3.93
CA GLU A 222 0.50 15.79 -4.06
C GLU A 222 0.92 15.22 -2.71
N SER A 223 1.57 14.05 -2.75
CA SER A 223 2.10 13.40 -1.56
C SER A 223 3.59 13.13 -1.69
N PHE A 224 4.30 13.17 -0.58
CA PHE A 224 5.71 12.80 -0.51
C PHE A 224 5.96 11.92 0.70
N ALA A 225 6.61 10.78 0.51
CA ALA A 225 6.93 9.85 1.59
C ALA A 225 8.34 10.10 2.14
N ILE A 226 8.46 10.07 3.46
CA ILE A 226 9.70 10.29 4.20
C ILE A 226 10.01 8.99 4.94
N GLY A 227 11.07 8.32 4.53
CA GLY A 227 11.61 7.12 5.17
C GLY A 227 12.81 7.41 6.05
N ASN A 228 13.49 8.54 5.84
CA ASN A 228 14.68 8.97 6.56
C ASN A 228 14.32 9.79 7.81
N PHE A 229 13.97 9.11 8.88
CA PHE A 229 13.65 9.71 10.18
C PHE A 229 14.20 8.86 11.32
N VAL A 230 14.40 9.47 12.49
CA VAL A 230 14.82 8.79 13.72
C VAL A 230 13.61 8.10 14.35
N ASP A 231 13.57 6.77 14.33
CA ASP A 231 12.39 5.97 14.71
C ASP A 231 11.91 6.26 16.14
N ASP A 232 12.83 6.34 17.10
CA ASP A 232 12.47 6.55 18.51
C ASP A 232 11.94 7.98 18.79
N GLU A 233 12.42 8.99 18.04
CA GLU A 233 11.87 10.35 18.11
C GLU A 233 10.44 10.40 17.58
N ILE A 234 10.18 9.75 16.45
CA ILE A 234 8.82 9.71 15.88
C ILE A 234 7.88 8.94 16.80
N SER A 235 8.32 7.81 17.39
CA SER A 235 7.55 7.07 18.39
C SER A 235 7.14 7.96 19.57
N ALA A 236 8.08 8.71 20.12
CA ALA A 236 7.83 9.62 21.24
C ALA A 236 6.89 10.77 20.86
N ARG A 237 7.10 11.40 19.68
CA ARG A 237 6.29 12.51 19.19
C ARG A 237 4.85 12.10 18.84
N CYS A 238 4.66 10.86 18.33
CA CYS A 238 3.35 10.30 18.03
C CYS A 238 2.68 9.62 19.24
N LEU A 239 3.33 9.61 20.40
CA LEU A 239 2.82 8.99 21.63
C LEU A 239 2.49 7.49 21.42
N LEU A 240 3.34 6.77 20.67
CA LEU A 240 3.14 5.36 20.35
C LEU A 240 3.47 4.47 21.56
N ASN A 241 2.80 3.33 21.64
CA ASN A 241 3.10 2.29 22.60
C ASN A 241 4.27 1.43 22.12
N GLU A 242 4.86 0.64 22.99
CA GLU A 242 6.02 -0.22 22.69
C GLU A 242 5.73 -1.30 21.62
N ASP A 243 4.46 -1.71 21.49
CA ASP A 243 4.02 -2.71 20.51
C ASP A 243 3.73 -2.15 19.12
N GLU A 244 3.84 -0.83 18.95
CA GLU A 244 3.54 -0.11 17.72
C GLU A 244 4.75 0.69 17.23
N TRP A 245 5.19 0.43 16.01
CA TRP A 245 6.41 1.01 15.45
C TRP A 245 6.12 1.99 14.32
N PRO A 246 6.74 3.19 14.31
CA PRO A 246 6.64 4.10 13.18
C PRO A 246 7.45 3.53 12.00
N ILE A 247 6.83 3.49 10.83
CA ILE A 247 7.44 2.84 9.66
C ILE A 247 7.63 3.80 8.50
N LEU A 248 6.66 4.69 8.23
CA LEU A 248 6.72 5.63 7.11
C LEU A 248 5.95 6.89 7.43
N ILE A 249 6.50 8.06 7.06
CA ILE A 249 5.78 9.34 7.13
C ILE A 249 5.38 9.75 5.72
N ILE A 250 4.20 10.35 5.56
CA ILE A 250 3.69 10.84 4.27
C ILE A 250 3.13 12.24 4.47
N THR A 251 3.67 13.22 3.76
CA THR A 251 3.09 14.56 3.71
C THR A 251 2.13 14.69 2.54
N LEU A 252 1.07 15.46 2.71
CA LEU A 252 0.15 15.85 1.64
C LEU A 252 0.06 17.37 1.57
N GLN A 253 0.07 17.89 0.34
CA GLN A 253 -0.10 19.29 0.04
C GLN A 253 -0.87 19.47 -1.27
N GLY A 254 -1.54 20.59 -1.43
CA GLY A 254 -2.25 20.91 -2.66
C GLY A 254 -3.35 21.95 -2.44
N PRO A 255 -3.81 22.58 -3.52
CA PRO A 255 -4.80 23.65 -3.46
C PRO A 255 -6.20 23.18 -3.07
N SER A 256 -6.44 21.87 -3.06
CA SER A 256 -7.71 21.27 -2.66
C SER A 256 -7.88 21.12 -1.15
N ILE A 257 -6.79 21.18 -0.40
CA ILE A 257 -6.85 21.08 1.06
C ILE A 257 -7.39 22.39 1.59
N PRO A 258 -8.51 22.40 2.34
CA PRO A 258 -9.10 23.62 2.89
C PRO A 258 -8.26 24.12 4.06
N VAL A 259 -7.39 25.08 3.81
CA VAL A 259 -6.52 25.66 4.84
C VAL A 259 -6.86 27.12 5.10
N ALA A 260 -6.77 27.52 6.38
CA ALA A 260 -6.87 28.92 6.83
C ALA A 260 -5.60 29.26 7.63
N SER A 261 -5.16 30.51 7.49
CA SER A 261 -4.08 31.02 8.33
C SER A 261 -4.59 31.22 9.75
N ARG A 262 -3.92 30.61 10.71
CA ARG A 262 -4.18 30.82 12.15
C ARG A 262 -2.90 30.65 12.96
N GLU A 263 -2.87 31.25 14.12
CA GLU A 263 -1.78 31.03 15.06
C GLU A 263 -1.80 29.59 15.60
N PRO A 264 -0.62 28.96 15.74
CA PRO A 264 -0.52 27.61 16.29
C PRO A 264 -1.12 27.54 17.70
N ALA A 265 -1.99 26.56 17.92
CA ALA A 265 -2.57 26.33 19.24
C ALA A 265 -1.50 25.91 20.25
N LYS A 266 -1.69 26.28 21.52
CA LYS A 266 -0.85 25.77 22.62
C LYS A 266 -0.97 24.26 22.69
N THR A 267 0.17 23.58 22.84
CA THR A 267 0.21 22.10 22.90
C THR A 267 -0.52 21.57 24.14
N VAL A 268 -1.48 20.68 23.92
CA VAL A 268 -2.19 19.92 24.95
C VAL A 268 -2.10 18.44 24.59
N LEU A 269 -1.71 17.59 25.51
CA LEU A 269 -1.57 16.13 25.30
C LEU A 269 -2.72 15.40 25.99
N TYR A 270 -3.55 14.70 25.24
CA TYR A 270 -4.56 13.77 25.77
C TYR A 270 -3.99 12.38 25.99
N ARG A 271 -3.04 11.93 25.14
CA ARG A 271 -2.39 10.63 25.10
C ARG A 271 -3.37 9.48 24.80
N GLY A 272 -4.31 9.21 25.70
CA GLY A 272 -5.21 8.08 25.67
C GLY A 272 -4.55 6.77 26.08
N GLU A 273 -5.36 5.80 26.44
CA GLU A 273 -4.93 4.43 26.75
C GLU A 273 -5.24 3.51 25.56
N ALA A 274 -4.22 2.84 25.04
CA ALA A 274 -4.38 1.94 23.92
C ALA A 274 -5.07 0.64 24.38
N ASN A 275 -6.05 0.16 23.62
CA ASN A 275 -6.71 -1.10 23.93
C ASN A 275 -5.75 -2.30 23.87
N GLN A 276 -5.98 -3.29 24.70
CA GLN A 276 -5.34 -4.58 24.60
C GLN A 276 -5.80 -5.30 23.31
N LEU A 277 -4.87 -5.93 22.60
CA LEU A 277 -5.17 -6.55 21.30
C LEU A 277 -5.43 -8.06 21.42
N SER A 278 -4.84 -8.71 22.40
CA SER A 278 -4.99 -10.14 22.70
C SER A 278 -4.60 -10.41 24.15
N ASP A 279 -5.00 -11.55 24.70
CA ASP A 279 -4.69 -11.92 26.08
C ASP A 279 -3.21 -12.19 26.27
N GLU A 280 -2.57 -12.80 25.26
CA GLU A 280 -1.15 -13.12 25.27
C GLU A 280 -0.46 -12.61 24.00
N LYS A 281 0.84 -12.31 24.12
CA LYS A 281 1.72 -11.95 23.01
C LYS A 281 2.93 -12.85 23.01
N ILE A 282 3.13 -13.56 21.88
CA ILE A 282 4.33 -14.39 21.69
C ILE A 282 5.46 -13.50 21.16
N ALA A 283 6.62 -13.56 21.81
CA ALA A 283 7.80 -12.84 21.37
C ALA A 283 8.48 -13.53 20.19
N TYR A 284 8.87 -12.75 19.19
CA TYR A 284 9.67 -13.18 18.04
C TYR A 284 10.99 -12.39 18.01
N PRO A 285 12.03 -12.85 18.75
CA PRO A 285 13.27 -12.06 18.93
C PRO A 285 13.99 -11.70 17.63
N ARG A 286 13.79 -12.46 16.55
CA ARG A 286 14.37 -12.12 15.24
C ARG A 286 13.69 -10.91 14.60
N ILE A 287 12.38 -10.78 14.80
CA ILE A 287 11.64 -9.59 14.35
C ILE A 287 12.14 -8.35 15.09
N GLU A 288 12.32 -8.44 16.40
CA GLU A 288 12.85 -7.33 17.21
C GLU A 288 14.28 -6.94 16.77
N LYS A 289 15.13 -7.95 16.49
CA LYS A 289 16.50 -7.72 16.02
C LYS A 289 16.56 -7.06 14.65
N ILE A 290 15.75 -7.49 13.67
CA ILE A 290 15.73 -6.85 12.34
C ILE A 290 15.09 -5.45 12.41
N GLN A 291 14.08 -5.26 13.25
CA GLN A 291 13.51 -3.95 13.50
C GLN A 291 14.58 -3.00 14.06
N ALA A 292 15.32 -3.43 15.08
CA ALA A 292 16.40 -2.64 15.66
C ALA A 292 17.53 -2.34 14.65
N ALA A 293 17.91 -3.31 13.81
CA ALA A 293 18.94 -3.12 12.79
C ALA A 293 18.51 -2.14 11.70
N THR A 294 17.23 -2.09 11.36
CA THR A 294 16.68 -1.21 10.33
C THR A 294 16.19 0.15 10.88
N LYS A 295 16.24 0.40 12.17
CA LYS A 295 16.02 1.72 12.78
C LYS A 295 17.14 2.69 12.41
N LEU A 296 16.82 3.98 12.36
CA LEU A 296 17.82 5.05 12.30
C LEU A 296 17.95 5.69 13.69
N LEU A 297 19.19 5.80 14.15
CA LEU A 297 19.54 6.53 15.37
C LEU A 297 19.82 8.01 15.10
N THR A 298 20.17 8.33 13.85
CA THR A 298 20.35 9.69 13.35
C THR A 298 19.84 9.75 11.91
N ALA A 299 19.28 10.88 11.48
CA ALA A 299 18.87 11.06 10.10
C ALA A 299 20.07 10.89 9.16
N MET A 300 19.90 10.10 8.10
CA MET A 300 20.95 9.85 7.12
C MET A 300 21.18 11.10 6.27
N ARG A 301 22.43 11.45 6.03
CA ARG A 301 22.76 12.35 4.93
C ARG A 301 22.75 11.52 3.64
N VAL A 302 21.66 11.59 2.88
CA VAL A 302 21.62 11.04 1.53
C VAL A 302 22.56 11.90 0.67
N LEU A 303 23.67 11.33 0.24
CA LEU A 303 24.60 12.04 -0.66
C LEU A 303 23.86 12.24 -1.99
N SER A 304 23.62 13.50 -2.34
CA SER A 304 22.96 13.88 -3.60
C SER A 304 23.72 13.44 -4.86
N ASP A 305 24.96 13.02 -4.72
CA ASP A 305 25.84 12.62 -5.82
C ASP A 305 25.76 11.13 -6.20
N SER A 306 24.92 10.33 -5.55
CA SER A 306 24.76 8.92 -5.94
C SER A 306 23.97 8.72 -7.25
N ALA A 307 23.56 9.79 -7.91
CA ALA A 307 22.88 9.76 -9.21
C ALA A 307 23.73 9.18 -10.37
N SER A 308 25.05 9.05 -10.20
CA SER A 308 25.93 8.63 -11.30
C SER A 308 26.35 7.15 -11.31
N CYS A 309 25.84 6.32 -10.39
CA CYS A 309 26.23 4.92 -10.31
C CYS A 309 25.07 3.93 -10.56
N ALA A 310 24.06 4.31 -11.34
CA ALA A 310 23.22 3.35 -12.00
C ALA A 310 24.08 2.63 -13.04
N VAL A 311 24.66 1.46 -12.67
CA VAL A 311 25.13 0.52 -13.69
C VAL A 311 23.87 0.13 -14.44
N PRO A 312 23.67 0.57 -15.69
CA PRO A 312 22.55 0.07 -16.50
C PRO A 312 22.75 -1.43 -16.54
N LEU A 313 21.80 -2.19 -16.03
CA LEU A 313 21.74 -3.60 -16.36
C LEU A 313 21.84 -3.65 -17.88
N LYS A 314 22.91 -4.25 -18.43
CA LYS A 314 23.15 -4.29 -19.88
C LYS A 314 21.88 -4.78 -20.53
N THR A 315 21.15 -3.88 -21.13
CA THR A 315 19.95 -4.19 -21.89
C THR A 315 20.42 -4.71 -23.24
N ASN A 316 20.15 -5.97 -23.55
CA ASN A 316 20.03 -6.37 -24.95
C ASN A 316 18.72 -5.77 -25.48
N ALA A 317 18.65 -4.45 -25.53
CA ALA A 317 17.47 -3.67 -25.89
C ALA A 317 16.98 -3.89 -27.33
N SER A 318 17.71 -4.66 -28.13
CA SER A 318 17.38 -4.94 -29.54
C SER A 318 16.39 -6.11 -29.74
N GLY A 319 16.13 -6.93 -28.74
CA GLY A 319 15.24 -8.10 -28.83
C GLY A 319 14.21 -8.11 -27.70
N GLY A 320 12.94 -7.89 -27.98
CA GLY A 320 11.87 -7.99 -27.01
C GLY A 320 10.53 -7.57 -27.63
N ILE A 321 9.42 -8.01 -27.02
CA ILE A 321 8.07 -7.72 -27.47
C ILE A 321 7.69 -6.35 -26.95
N GLY A 322 7.40 -5.40 -27.86
CA GLY A 322 6.89 -4.08 -27.52
C GLY A 322 5.46 -4.17 -26.99
N LEU A 323 5.18 -3.46 -25.91
CA LEU A 323 3.84 -3.39 -25.36
C LEU A 323 2.98 -2.37 -26.12
N PRO A 324 1.69 -2.67 -26.38
CA PRO A 324 0.79 -1.74 -27.04
C PRO A 324 0.45 -0.53 -26.15
N PRO A 325 -0.18 0.52 -26.71
CA PRO A 325 -0.70 1.64 -25.93
C PRO A 325 -1.66 1.17 -24.84
N GLN A 326 -1.72 1.93 -23.74
CA GLN A 326 -2.59 1.69 -22.61
C GLN A 326 -4.06 1.85 -22.97
N LEU A 327 -4.91 1.10 -22.30
CA LEU A 327 -6.35 1.29 -22.31
C LEU A 327 -6.76 2.42 -21.37
N TRP A 328 -7.86 3.05 -21.69
CA TRP A 328 -8.51 4.03 -20.85
C TRP A 328 -9.93 3.57 -20.52
N THR A 329 -10.35 3.73 -19.28
CA THR A 329 -11.71 3.45 -18.83
C THR A 329 -12.27 4.66 -18.11
N SER A 330 -13.59 4.79 -18.11
CA SER A 330 -14.30 5.83 -17.34
C SER A 330 -14.59 5.39 -15.90
N ASN A 331 -14.12 4.22 -15.46
CA ASN A 331 -14.36 3.71 -14.12
C ASN A 331 -13.79 4.68 -13.07
N GLY A 332 -14.68 5.26 -12.26
CA GLY A 332 -14.33 6.26 -11.26
C GLY A 332 -13.35 5.73 -10.21
N PHE A 333 -12.43 6.59 -9.76
CA PHE A 333 -11.46 6.20 -8.73
C PHE A 333 -12.15 5.69 -7.47
N GLY A 334 -13.20 6.38 -7.01
CA GLY A 334 -13.95 6.00 -5.82
C GLY A 334 -14.53 4.59 -5.92
N ASP A 335 -15.19 4.28 -7.04
CA ASP A 335 -15.80 2.96 -7.28
C ASP A 335 -14.74 1.86 -7.31
N VAL A 336 -13.65 2.09 -8.04
CA VAL A 336 -12.55 1.11 -8.17
C VAL A 336 -11.91 0.78 -6.82
N VAL A 337 -11.57 1.78 -6.00
CA VAL A 337 -10.94 1.51 -4.70
C VAL A 337 -11.90 0.84 -3.71
N ARG A 338 -13.20 1.18 -3.79
CA ARG A 338 -14.23 0.57 -2.96
C ARG A 338 -14.59 -0.85 -3.41
N ALA A 339 -14.52 -1.16 -4.70
CA ALA A 339 -14.76 -2.49 -5.26
C ALA A 339 -13.54 -3.43 -5.16
N ARG A 340 -12.31 -2.90 -5.05
CA ARG A 340 -11.07 -3.69 -5.00
C ARG A 340 -11.12 -4.75 -3.90
N ARG A 341 -10.89 -5.99 -4.30
CA ARG A 341 -10.73 -7.16 -3.42
C ARG A 341 -9.57 -8.01 -3.92
N SER A 342 -8.93 -8.76 -3.02
CA SER A 342 -8.08 -9.88 -3.44
C SER A 342 -8.95 -10.99 -4.01
N ALA A 343 -8.57 -11.52 -5.17
CA ALA A 343 -9.24 -12.68 -5.74
C ALA A 343 -9.12 -13.88 -4.80
N LEU A 344 -10.22 -14.61 -4.64
CA LEU A 344 -10.22 -15.89 -3.94
C LEU A 344 -9.52 -16.95 -4.78
N ASP A 345 -9.85 -16.96 -6.08
CA ASP A 345 -9.27 -17.77 -7.14
C ASP A 345 -9.60 -17.11 -8.49
N PHE A 346 -9.04 -17.65 -9.56
CA PHE A 346 -9.31 -17.21 -10.92
C PHE A 346 -10.00 -18.32 -11.71
N ARG A 347 -10.79 -17.91 -12.71
CA ARG A 347 -11.60 -18.86 -13.50
C ARG A 347 -10.76 -19.84 -14.32
N GLY A 348 -9.55 -19.44 -14.72
CA GLY A 348 -8.70 -20.28 -15.57
C GLY A 348 -9.29 -20.54 -16.96
N GLY A 349 -9.03 -21.72 -17.49
CA GLY A 349 -9.70 -22.22 -18.70
C GLY A 349 -9.42 -21.40 -19.96
N GLN A 350 -10.48 -20.96 -20.63
CA GLN A 350 -10.45 -20.24 -21.91
C GLN A 350 -10.53 -18.71 -21.78
N GLU A 351 -10.47 -18.18 -20.57
CA GLU A 351 -10.52 -16.72 -20.37
C GLU A 351 -9.13 -16.10 -20.47
N PHE A 352 -8.92 -15.31 -21.50
CA PHE A 352 -7.68 -14.60 -21.78
C PHE A 352 -7.83 -13.11 -21.49
N MET A 353 -6.84 -12.51 -20.85
CA MET A 353 -6.73 -11.06 -20.81
C MET A 353 -6.09 -10.56 -22.11
N SER A 354 -6.47 -9.39 -22.56
CA SER A 354 -5.86 -8.79 -23.76
C SER A 354 -4.45 -8.25 -23.43
N LEU A 355 -3.56 -8.24 -24.43
CA LEU A 355 -2.23 -7.61 -24.28
C LEU A 355 -2.30 -6.13 -23.91
N PRO A 356 -3.26 -5.31 -24.42
CA PRO A 356 -3.44 -3.94 -23.92
C PRO A 356 -3.83 -3.84 -22.44
N GLN A 357 -4.62 -4.79 -21.88
CA GLN A 357 -4.88 -4.83 -20.43
C GLN A 357 -3.60 -5.07 -19.65
N LEU A 358 -2.79 -6.06 -20.07
CA LEU A 358 -1.49 -6.32 -19.45
C LEU A 358 -0.56 -5.10 -19.55
N SER A 359 -0.49 -4.47 -20.73
CA SER A 359 0.28 -3.24 -20.94
C SER A 359 -0.11 -2.12 -19.97
N THR A 360 -1.41 -1.92 -19.76
CA THR A 360 -1.94 -0.89 -18.85
C THR A 360 -1.55 -1.18 -17.40
N ILE A 361 -1.68 -2.44 -16.95
CA ILE A 361 -1.27 -2.85 -15.61
C ILE A 361 0.23 -2.61 -15.41
N LEU A 362 1.06 -3.05 -16.35
CA LEU A 362 2.52 -2.88 -16.28
C LEU A 362 2.92 -1.42 -16.28
N SER A 363 2.31 -0.58 -17.12
CA SER A 363 2.58 0.86 -17.15
C SER A 363 2.27 1.53 -15.82
N SER A 364 1.15 1.17 -15.16
CA SER A 364 0.81 1.72 -13.84
C SER A 364 1.90 1.47 -12.80
N THR A 365 2.59 0.33 -12.89
CA THR A 365 3.71 -0.03 -11.99
C THR A 365 4.98 0.77 -12.28
N ALA A 366 5.12 1.26 -13.51
CA ALA A 366 6.32 1.98 -13.97
C ALA A 366 6.37 3.44 -13.51
N ARG A 367 5.25 4.01 -13.07
CA ARG A 367 5.16 5.42 -12.66
C ARG A 367 6.02 5.70 -11.42
N PRO A 368 6.64 6.90 -11.32
CA PRO A 368 7.47 7.27 -10.19
C PRO A 368 6.75 7.16 -8.84
N LEU A 369 7.51 6.80 -7.83
CA LEU A 369 7.15 6.91 -6.42
C LEU A 369 7.81 8.17 -5.86
N PHE A 370 7.04 9.01 -5.15
CA PHE A 370 7.55 10.26 -4.59
C PHE A 370 7.94 10.04 -3.13
N ALA A 371 9.24 9.81 -2.91
CA ALA A 371 9.82 9.56 -1.58
C ALA A 371 11.29 9.96 -1.53
N ASP A 372 11.79 10.22 -0.33
CA ASP A 372 13.22 10.51 -0.09
C ASP A 372 14.15 9.31 -0.32
N PHE A 373 13.57 8.12 -0.43
CA PHE A 373 14.27 6.85 -0.71
C PHE A 373 13.99 6.26 -2.10
N ALA A 374 13.16 6.90 -2.92
CA ALA A 374 12.77 6.41 -4.25
C ALA A 374 13.58 7.06 -5.38
N THR A 375 14.88 7.28 -5.15
CA THR A 375 15.78 7.89 -6.15
C THR A 375 16.03 7.01 -7.36
N GLN A 376 15.79 5.70 -7.22
CA GLN A 376 15.86 4.70 -8.29
C GLN A 376 14.91 3.55 -7.97
N ARG A 377 14.67 2.68 -8.95
CA ARG A 377 13.87 1.48 -8.79
C ARG A 377 14.73 0.33 -8.24
N PHE A 378 14.24 -0.36 -7.22
CA PHE A 378 14.87 -1.55 -6.63
C PHE A 378 14.15 -2.86 -6.99
N VAL A 379 12.88 -2.79 -7.43
CA VAL A 379 12.06 -3.97 -7.72
C VAL A 379 11.92 -4.17 -9.23
N GLN A 380 12.32 -5.35 -9.70
CA GLN A 380 12.18 -5.81 -11.07
C GLN A 380 11.03 -6.82 -11.17
N LEU A 381 10.16 -6.67 -12.19
CA LEU A 381 9.05 -7.60 -12.44
C LEU A 381 9.46 -8.70 -13.41
N TYR A 382 9.16 -9.94 -13.00
CA TYR A 382 9.16 -11.13 -13.85
C TYR A 382 7.73 -11.68 -13.92
N LEU A 383 7.32 -12.13 -15.10
CA LEU A 383 5.97 -12.57 -15.41
C LEU A 383 5.97 -14.04 -15.81
N TYR A 384 5.01 -14.80 -15.32
CA TYR A 384 4.62 -16.11 -15.80
C TYR A 384 3.30 -15.93 -16.55
N VAL A 385 3.40 -15.84 -17.88
CA VAL A 385 2.25 -15.60 -18.76
C VAL A 385 1.59 -16.93 -19.10
N HIS A 386 0.32 -17.04 -18.77
CA HIS A 386 -0.50 -18.23 -19.03
C HIS A 386 -1.51 -17.96 -20.14
N ARG A 387 -2.30 -16.90 -19.99
CA ARG A 387 -3.46 -16.59 -20.87
C ARG A 387 -3.52 -15.09 -21.15
N VAL A 388 -2.75 -14.66 -22.14
CA VAL A 388 -2.76 -13.28 -22.68
C VAL A 388 -2.87 -13.38 -24.18
N ASP A 389 -3.88 -12.72 -24.77
CA ASP A 389 -4.04 -12.65 -26.22
C ASP A 389 -2.82 -12.01 -26.87
N ASP A 390 -2.40 -12.51 -28.00
CA ASP A 390 -1.27 -12.04 -28.80
C ASP A 390 0.09 -12.09 -28.08
N LEU A 391 0.19 -12.85 -26.96
CA LEU A 391 1.42 -13.07 -26.24
C LEU A 391 1.59 -14.58 -25.95
N ALA A 392 2.67 -15.17 -26.45
CA ALA A 392 2.94 -16.58 -26.22
C ALA A 392 3.08 -16.90 -24.72
N ALA A 393 2.58 -18.05 -24.27
CA ALA A 393 2.82 -18.52 -22.92
C ALA A 393 4.32 -18.67 -22.66
N GLY A 394 4.78 -18.20 -21.48
CA GLY A 394 6.20 -18.18 -21.17
C GLY A 394 6.53 -17.38 -19.91
N ALA A 395 7.81 -17.39 -19.55
CA ALA A 395 8.33 -16.48 -18.55
C ALA A 395 8.98 -15.26 -19.21
N TYR A 396 8.70 -14.08 -18.68
CA TYR A 396 9.15 -12.81 -19.23
C TYR A 396 9.74 -11.92 -18.15
N ARG A 397 10.67 -11.03 -18.54
CA ARG A 397 11.15 -9.91 -17.75
C ARG A 397 10.57 -8.61 -18.33
N TYR A 398 10.03 -7.74 -17.47
CA TYR A 398 9.50 -6.43 -17.87
C TYR A 398 10.57 -5.35 -17.81
N TRP A 399 10.71 -4.58 -18.88
CA TRP A 399 11.59 -3.42 -19.00
C TRP A 399 10.75 -2.15 -19.07
N PRO A 400 10.49 -1.48 -17.91
CA PRO A 400 9.58 -0.34 -17.85
C PRO A 400 10.06 0.86 -18.67
N GLU A 401 11.36 1.12 -18.76
CA GLU A 401 11.97 2.24 -19.49
C GLU A 401 11.72 2.15 -21.00
N HIS A 402 11.47 0.95 -21.50
CA HIS A 402 11.27 0.68 -22.92
C HIS A 402 9.85 0.18 -23.23
N ALA A 403 8.99 0.03 -22.21
CA ALA A 403 7.68 -0.60 -22.34
C ALA A 403 7.76 -1.94 -23.11
N ARG A 404 8.66 -2.85 -22.71
CA ARG A 404 8.96 -4.11 -23.41
C ARG A 404 9.03 -5.30 -22.48
N LEU A 405 8.72 -6.48 -23.06
CA LEU A 405 8.88 -7.77 -22.43
C LEU A 405 10.03 -8.52 -23.10
N GLU A 406 10.97 -9.00 -22.32
CA GLU A 406 12.03 -9.92 -22.73
C GLU A 406 11.62 -11.34 -22.37
N GLN A 407 11.50 -12.22 -23.37
CA GLN A 407 11.16 -13.63 -23.14
C GLN A 407 12.36 -14.39 -22.58
N ILE A 408 12.18 -14.99 -21.40
CA ILE A 408 13.22 -15.78 -20.72
C ILE A 408 13.02 -17.27 -20.97
N LYS A 409 11.77 -17.72 -20.95
CA LYS A 409 11.40 -19.12 -21.20
C LYS A 409 10.15 -19.20 -22.05
N VAL A 410 10.07 -20.24 -22.85
CA VAL A 410 8.93 -20.56 -23.72
C VAL A 410 8.10 -21.68 -23.09
N GLY A 411 6.81 -21.68 -23.36
CA GLY A 411 5.88 -22.75 -22.99
C GLY A 411 5.05 -22.43 -21.75
N ASP A 412 4.15 -23.35 -21.44
CA ASP A 412 3.19 -23.20 -20.36
C ASP A 412 3.85 -23.07 -18.99
N GLN A 413 3.37 -22.10 -18.20
CA GLN A 413 3.88 -21.75 -16.89
C GLN A 413 2.92 -22.05 -15.72
N LEU A 414 1.72 -22.60 -16.00
CA LEU A 414 0.65 -22.81 -15.02
C LEU A 414 1.13 -23.58 -13.79
N LEU A 415 1.64 -24.80 -14.01
CA LEU A 415 2.09 -25.67 -12.92
C LEU A 415 3.33 -25.09 -12.21
N VAL A 416 4.19 -24.42 -12.95
CA VAL A 416 5.39 -23.78 -12.38
C VAL A 416 4.99 -22.63 -11.46
N ALA A 417 4.09 -21.73 -11.89
CA ALA A 417 3.63 -20.63 -11.08
C ALA A 417 2.96 -21.10 -9.79
N ALA A 418 2.10 -22.12 -9.86
CA ALA A 418 1.47 -22.74 -8.71
C ALA A 418 2.52 -23.36 -7.76
N ALA A 419 3.46 -24.15 -8.29
CA ALA A 419 4.51 -24.79 -7.50
C ALA A 419 5.40 -23.76 -6.79
N LEU A 420 5.85 -22.73 -7.49
CA LEU A 420 6.66 -21.65 -6.93
C LEU A 420 5.91 -20.85 -5.85
N SER A 421 4.58 -20.77 -5.94
CA SER A 421 3.68 -20.09 -4.99
C SER A 421 3.19 -21.03 -3.87
N LEU A 422 4.02 -21.92 -3.37
CA LEU A 422 3.70 -22.93 -2.34
C LEU A 422 2.54 -23.87 -2.72
N GLY A 423 2.40 -24.25 -3.99
CA GLY A 423 1.34 -25.12 -4.47
C GLY A 423 -0.04 -24.45 -4.50
N GLN A 424 -0.10 -23.12 -4.55
CA GLN A 424 -1.37 -22.39 -4.63
C GLN A 424 -1.87 -22.36 -6.08
N ASP A 425 -2.94 -23.11 -6.36
CA ASP A 425 -3.53 -23.24 -7.70
C ASP A 425 -3.93 -21.90 -8.31
N LEU A 426 -4.34 -20.92 -7.46
CA LEU A 426 -4.73 -19.60 -7.92
C LEU A 426 -3.63 -18.90 -8.75
N ALA A 427 -2.34 -19.18 -8.48
CA ALA A 427 -1.25 -18.62 -9.27
C ALA A 427 -1.26 -19.18 -10.71
N GLY A 428 -1.50 -20.48 -10.87
CA GLY A 428 -1.67 -21.12 -12.19
C GLY A 428 -3.01 -20.77 -12.87
N ASN A 429 -4.09 -20.59 -12.10
CA ASN A 429 -5.41 -20.26 -12.61
C ASN A 429 -5.50 -18.80 -13.09
N SER A 430 -4.57 -17.92 -12.71
CA SER A 430 -4.51 -16.51 -13.14
C SER A 430 -4.17 -16.39 -14.63
N CYS A 431 -4.40 -15.25 -15.25
CA CYS A 431 -3.91 -14.99 -16.60
C CYS A 431 -2.39 -14.76 -16.60
N VAL A 432 -1.89 -14.06 -15.59
CA VAL A 432 -0.46 -13.78 -15.39
C VAL A 432 -0.13 -13.82 -13.89
N THR A 433 0.93 -14.54 -13.54
CA THR A 433 1.56 -14.46 -12.22
C THR A 433 2.85 -13.66 -12.32
N PHE A 434 3.18 -12.93 -11.27
CA PHE A 434 4.37 -12.08 -11.20
C PHE A 434 5.26 -12.50 -10.03
N SER A 435 6.58 -12.47 -10.25
CA SER A 435 7.59 -12.43 -9.19
C SER A 435 8.22 -11.05 -9.17
N MET A 436 8.18 -10.40 -8.02
CA MET A 436 8.87 -9.14 -7.75
C MET A 436 10.24 -9.47 -7.18
N ILE A 437 11.30 -9.07 -7.88
CA ILE A 437 12.70 -9.33 -7.49
C ILE A 437 13.30 -8.03 -6.98
N GLY A 438 13.63 -7.99 -5.69
CA GLY A 438 14.16 -6.83 -5.01
C GLY A 438 15.69 -6.84 -4.94
N ASN A 439 16.32 -5.74 -5.33
CA ASN A 439 17.78 -5.58 -5.23
C ASN A 439 18.18 -5.01 -3.87
N PHE A 440 18.23 -5.86 -2.86
CA PHE A 440 18.62 -5.48 -1.50
C PHE A 440 20.04 -4.99 -1.40
N GLU A 441 20.98 -5.60 -2.15
CA GLU A 441 22.38 -5.19 -2.15
C GLU A 441 22.51 -3.72 -2.52
N ARG A 442 21.82 -3.32 -3.60
CA ARG A 442 21.86 -1.93 -4.05
C ARG A 442 21.15 -0.99 -3.07
N ALA A 443 20.01 -1.39 -2.52
CA ALA A 443 19.28 -0.57 -1.56
C ALA A 443 20.09 -0.36 -0.27
N THR A 444 20.73 -1.41 0.24
CA THR A 444 21.52 -1.33 1.47
C THR A 444 22.86 -0.64 1.28
N GLN A 445 23.46 -0.67 0.08
CA GLN A 445 24.61 0.15 -0.25
C GLN A 445 24.32 1.66 -0.13
N ILE A 446 23.10 2.08 -0.46
CA ILE A 446 22.69 3.49 -0.44
C ILE A 446 22.16 3.90 0.94
N TYR A 447 21.35 3.06 1.56
CA TYR A 447 20.54 3.39 2.74
C TYR A 447 20.89 2.55 3.99
N GLY A 448 22.01 1.81 3.97
CA GLY A 448 22.34 0.88 5.05
C GLY A 448 21.24 -0.17 5.23
N GLU A 449 21.14 -0.74 6.43
CA GLU A 449 20.14 -1.76 6.77
C GLU A 449 18.67 -1.26 6.55
N ARG A 450 18.44 0.05 6.60
CA ARG A 450 17.14 0.68 6.33
C ARG A 450 16.64 0.38 4.90
N GLY A 451 17.55 0.19 3.93
CA GLY A 451 17.24 -0.18 2.56
C GLY A 451 16.41 -1.45 2.43
N TYR A 452 16.50 -2.36 3.41
CA TYR A 452 15.66 -3.56 3.47
C TYR A 452 14.16 -3.20 3.53
N ARG A 453 13.78 -2.19 4.33
CA ARG A 453 12.39 -1.71 4.39
C ARG A 453 11.94 -1.13 3.06
N TYR A 454 12.78 -0.32 2.41
CA TYR A 454 12.42 0.41 1.20
C TYR A 454 12.12 -0.49 0.01
N VAL A 455 12.85 -1.59 -0.15
CA VAL A 455 12.56 -2.60 -1.18
C VAL A 455 11.16 -3.21 -0.99
N HIS A 456 10.80 -3.53 0.24
CA HIS A 456 9.47 -4.08 0.54
C HIS A 456 8.35 -3.04 0.37
N PHE A 457 8.60 -1.76 0.72
CA PHE A 457 7.65 -0.68 0.46
C PHE A 457 7.39 -0.51 -1.02
N GLU A 458 8.44 -0.54 -1.85
CA GLU A 458 8.30 -0.45 -3.30
C GLU A 458 7.48 -1.62 -3.85
N ALA A 459 7.73 -2.86 -3.40
CA ALA A 459 6.97 -4.03 -3.81
C ALA A 459 5.48 -3.91 -3.43
N GLY A 460 5.18 -3.47 -2.21
CA GLY A 460 3.80 -3.19 -1.77
C GLY A 460 3.13 -2.07 -2.57
N ALA A 461 3.87 -1.01 -2.87
CA ALA A 461 3.39 0.10 -3.69
C ALA A 461 3.06 -0.33 -5.12
N ILE A 462 3.92 -1.13 -5.74
CA ILE A 462 3.67 -1.76 -7.05
C ILE A 462 2.41 -2.64 -6.97
N GLY A 463 2.29 -3.48 -5.94
CA GLY A 463 1.13 -4.34 -5.73
C GLY A 463 -0.18 -3.54 -5.61
N GLN A 464 -0.19 -2.42 -4.91
CA GLN A 464 -1.38 -1.55 -4.81
C GLN A 464 -1.81 -1.00 -6.17
N ARG A 465 -0.85 -0.56 -6.99
CA ARG A 465 -1.14 -0.08 -8.35
C ARG A 465 -1.67 -1.19 -9.26
N MET A 466 -1.10 -2.40 -9.16
CA MET A 466 -1.60 -3.57 -9.88
C MET A 466 -3.04 -3.92 -9.48
N TYR A 467 -3.37 -3.86 -8.20
CA TYR A 467 -4.75 -4.06 -7.72
C TYR A 467 -5.72 -3.10 -8.38
N LEU A 468 -5.42 -1.80 -8.34
CA LEU A 468 -6.35 -0.78 -8.85
C LEU A 468 -6.43 -0.79 -10.38
N ALA A 469 -5.32 -1.02 -11.08
CA ALA A 469 -5.32 -1.14 -12.53
C ALA A 469 -6.13 -2.37 -12.99
N ALA A 470 -5.95 -3.52 -12.32
CA ALA A 470 -6.72 -4.73 -12.61
C ALA A 470 -8.23 -4.50 -12.39
N GLU A 471 -8.63 -3.94 -11.24
CA GLU A 471 -10.04 -3.66 -10.93
C GLU A 471 -10.66 -2.67 -11.94
N ALA A 472 -9.93 -1.61 -12.31
CA ALA A 472 -10.38 -0.63 -13.31
C ALA A 472 -10.60 -1.25 -14.71
N LEU A 473 -9.95 -2.37 -15.00
CA LEU A 473 -10.06 -3.11 -16.26
C LEU A 473 -11.02 -4.31 -16.20
N GLY A 474 -11.79 -4.46 -15.11
CA GLY A 474 -12.72 -5.59 -14.95
C GLY A 474 -12.05 -6.93 -14.61
N LEU A 475 -10.79 -6.88 -14.19
CA LEU A 475 -10.00 -8.00 -13.69
C LEU A 475 -9.91 -7.93 -12.16
N ARG A 476 -9.30 -8.95 -11.57
CA ARG A 476 -8.85 -8.90 -10.17
C ARG A 476 -7.42 -9.31 -10.03
N ALA A 477 -6.86 -8.92 -8.89
CA ALA A 477 -5.51 -9.29 -8.53
C ALA A 477 -5.49 -9.90 -7.12
N THR A 478 -4.39 -10.56 -6.78
CA THR A 478 -4.10 -10.98 -5.40
C THR A 478 -2.60 -11.01 -5.16
N GLY A 479 -2.18 -10.47 -4.01
CA GLY A 479 -0.82 -10.59 -3.53
C GLY A 479 -0.61 -11.95 -2.88
N ILE A 480 0.53 -12.58 -3.14
CA ILE A 480 0.91 -13.89 -2.63
C ILE A 480 2.24 -13.72 -1.87
N GLY A 481 2.19 -13.69 -0.54
CA GLY A 481 3.38 -13.59 0.31
C GLY A 481 4.09 -14.93 0.52
N ALA A 482 3.42 -16.03 0.19
CA ALA A 482 3.89 -17.40 0.41
C ALA A 482 4.40 -18.00 -0.91
N PHE A 483 5.72 -18.15 -1.04
CA PHE A 483 6.43 -18.70 -2.20
C PHE A 483 7.73 -19.36 -1.74
N PHE A 484 8.28 -20.25 -2.58
CA PHE A 484 9.59 -20.86 -2.37
C PHE A 484 10.69 -19.95 -2.89
N ASP A 485 11.32 -19.21 -2.00
CA ASP A 485 12.28 -18.15 -2.35
C ASP A 485 13.39 -18.67 -3.29
N ASP A 486 14.11 -19.72 -2.93
CA ASP A 486 15.22 -20.26 -3.72
C ASP A 486 14.79 -20.99 -4.99
N GLU A 487 13.57 -21.58 -5.03
CA GLU A 487 13.05 -22.22 -6.23
C GLU A 487 12.75 -21.18 -7.32
N VAL A 488 12.24 -19.99 -6.94
CA VAL A 488 12.05 -18.87 -7.88
C VAL A 488 13.38 -18.49 -8.52
N HIS A 489 14.45 -18.36 -7.72
CA HIS A 489 15.78 -18.01 -8.20
C HIS A 489 16.32 -19.05 -9.17
N ARG A 490 16.24 -20.32 -8.81
CA ARG A 490 16.66 -21.43 -9.68
C ARG A 490 15.88 -21.46 -11.00
N TYR A 491 14.56 -21.26 -10.92
CA TYR A 491 13.71 -21.24 -12.10
C TYR A 491 14.04 -20.10 -13.06
N LEU A 492 14.23 -18.88 -12.53
CA LEU A 492 14.53 -17.68 -13.31
C LEU A 492 16.02 -17.58 -13.68
N ASN A 493 16.85 -18.51 -13.20
CA ASN A 493 18.31 -18.50 -13.36
C ASN A 493 18.95 -17.20 -12.87
N LEU A 494 18.54 -16.75 -11.67
CA LEU A 494 19.02 -15.55 -11.00
C LEU A 494 19.98 -15.91 -9.88
N ALA A 495 21.15 -15.28 -9.87
CA ALA A 495 22.04 -15.30 -8.71
C ALA A 495 21.45 -14.41 -7.59
N PRO A 496 21.62 -14.78 -6.29
CA PRO A 496 21.11 -14.00 -5.16
C PRO A 496 21.55 -12.52 -5.16
N GLU A 497 22.75 -12.24 -5.69
CA GLU A 497 23.32 -10.88 -5.80
C GLU A 497 22.60 -10.01 -6.85
N GLN A 498 21.90 -10.63 -7.80
CA GLN A 498 21.10 -9.93 -8.81
C GLN A 498 19.77 -9.44 -8.25
N GLY A 499 19.33 -10.01 -7.13
CA GLY A 499 18.14 -9.68 -6.41
C GLY A 499 17.50 -10.90 -5.74
N GLN A 500 16.60 -10.65 -4.80
CA GLN A 500 15.86 -11.67 -4.05
C GLN A 500 14.36 -11.53 -4.34
N VAL A 501 13.65 -12.65 -4.44
CA VAL A 501 12.18 -12.60 -4.56
C VAL A 501 11.58 -12.04 -3.27
N VAL A 502 10.75 -11.02 -3.39
CA VAL A 502 10.12 -10.36 -2.25
C VAL A 502 8.61 -10.55 -2.21
N TYR A 503 7.97 -10.65 -3.37
CA TYR A 503 6.52 -10.74 -3.46
C TYR A 503 6.10 -11.46 -4.75
N HIS A 504 5.07 -12.30 -4.67
CA HIS A 504 4.33 -12.77 -5.83
C HIS A 504 3.00 -12.04 -5.96
N PHE A 505 2.51 -11.96 -7.18
CA PHE A 505 1.23 -11.32 -7.48
C PHE A 505 0.56 -12.06 -8.63
N ALA A 506 -0.76 -12.20 -8.60
CA ALA A 506 -1.51 -12.85 -9.66
C ALA A 506 -2.64 -11.95 -10.15
N VAL A 507 -2.91 -11.96 -11.46
CA VAL A 507 -3.94 -11.15 -12.10
C VAL A 507 -4.73 -12.01 -13.11
N GLY A 508 -6.05 -11.88 -13.10
CA GLY A 508 -6.93 -12.62 -14.01
C GLY A 508 -8.40 -12.32 -13.77
N TYR A 509 -9.27 -13.11 -14.38
CA TYR A 509 -10.71 -13.05 -14.18
C TYR A 509 -11.09 -13.80 -12.90
N PRO A 510 -11.74 -13.14 -11.93
CA PRO A 510 -11.99 -13.73 -10.61
C PRO A 510 -13.11 -14.76 -10.64
N VAL A 511 -12.99 -15.78 -9.79
CA VAL A 511 -14.15 -16.55 -9.32
C VAL A 511 -14.94 -15.70 -8.34
N PRO A 512 -16.30 -15.69 -8.39
CA PRO A 512 -17.11 -15.03 -7.40
C PRO A 512 -16.79 -15.52 -5.98
N ASP A 513 -16.67 -14.61 -5.03
CA ASP A 513 -16.47 -14.96 -3.61
C ASP A 513 -17.83 -14.94 -2.88
N PRO A 514 -18.42 -16.10 -2.56
CA PRO A 514 -19.75 -16.18 -1.95
C PRO A 514 -19.79 -15.67 -0.50
N ARG A 515 -18.63 -15.38 0.08
CA ARG A 515 -18.54 -14.87 1.47
C ARG A 515 -18.71 -13.35 1.54
N LEU A 516 -18.64 -12.63 0.41
CA LEU A 516 -18.90 -11.19 0.37
C LEU A 516 -20.38 -10.94 0.58
N GLU A 517 -20.71 -10.10 1.57
CA GLU A 517 -22.06 -9.61 1.76
C GLU A 517 -22.36 -8.57 0.66
N ALA A 518 -23.57 -8.67 0.07
CA ALA A 518 -24.01 -7.81 -1.02
C ALA A 518 -24.26 -6.37 -0.54
#